data_17c415dcdce7db87b5a264dbefd4f50f
#
_entry.id   17c415dcdce7db87b5a264dbefd4f50f
#
_cell.length_a   1.000
_cell.length_b   1.000
_cell.length_c   1.000
_cell.angle_alpha   90.00
_cell.angle_beta   90.00
_cell.angle_gamma   90.00
#
_symmetry.space_group_name_H-M   'P 1'
#
loop_
_entity.id
_entity.type
_entity.pdbx_description
1 polymer ?
#
loop_
_entity_poly.entity_id
_entity_poly.type
_entity_poly.pdbx_seq_one_letter_code
_entity_poly.pdbx_strand_id
1 'polypeptide(L)'
;MTNQKDIFSYLVPGKCAHLAGIGGVSMSPLAEVLHGMGLKVQGSDMNDGPSVEHLRSLGIPVAIGHAADNLGECDFVIRTAAIHDDNPEISGAVTRGIPVFERAQAWGAIMKGYKNALCISGTHGKTTTTSMATHIFMAAQKDPTVMIGGTLQLLHSGYRVGKGDTIIAESCEYCNSFLSFFPTVAVILNVEADHLDFFKDLADVEHSFRRFAELVPIGGHVVANMDDQGARDALRGISQPIFWFSYDDPAAQCRAENVVWTDGLPSFDIHIRGSYYAHVSLRVGGKHNVMNALAAA
;
A
#
# COMPACT_ATOMS: atom_id res chain seq x y z
N MET A 1 14.57 26.92 -7.25
CA MET A 1 14.36 25.87 -6.22
C MET A 1 12.99 26.14 -5.64
N THR A 2 11.97 25.49 -6.15
CA THR A 2 10.60 25.58 -5.62
C THR A 2 10.61 24.95 -4.23
N ASN A 3 10.25 25.71 -3.21
CA ASN A 3 9.99 25.24 -1.86
C ASN A 3 8.89 24.17 -1.95
N GLN A 4 9.27 22.92 -2.03
CA GLN A 4 8.34 21.79 -2.04
C GLN A 4 7.70 21.80 -0.65
N LYS A 5 6.50 22.37 -0.56
CA LYS A 5 5.75 22.42 0.70
C LYS A 5 5.57 21.00 1.19
N ASP A 6 5.97 20.74 2.43
CA ASP A 6 5.89 19.42 3.02
C ASP A 6 4.43 19.09 3.40
N ILE A 7 3.88 18.01 2.88
CA ILE A 7 2.50 17.58 3.13
C ILE A 7 2.20 17.43 4.64
N PHE A 8 3.20 17.10 5.45
CA PHE A 8 3.03 16.96 6.91
C PHE A 8 2.49 18.21 7.59
N SER A 9 2.81 19.40 7.07
CA SER A 9 2.31 20.66 7.60
C SER A 9 0.81 20.90 7.31
N TYR A 10 0.25 20.13 6.39
CA TYR A 10 -1.16 20.22 6.00
C TYR A 10 -2.05 19.13 6.63
N LEU A 11 -1.47 18.00 7.07
CA LEU A 11 -2.22 16.92 7.69
C LEU A 11 -2.48 17.17 9.19
N VAL A 12 -3.12 18.30 9.47
CA VAL A 12 -3.46 18.72 10.84
C VAL A 12 -4.95 19.04 10.95
N PRO A 13 -5.59 18.81 12.13
CA PRO A 13 -7.00 19.11 12.33
C PRO A 13 -7.39 20.52 11.92
N GLY A 14 -8.55 20.66 11.29
CA GLY A 14 -9.11 21.94 10.84
C GLY A 14 -8.67 22.41 9.45
N LYS A 15 -7.58 21.86 8.89
CA LYS A 15 -7.19 22.10 7.50
C LYS A 15 -8.20 21.48 6.52
N CYS A 16 -8.37 22.11 5.37
CA CYS A 16 -9.28 21.66 4.32
C CYS A 16 -8.52 21.01 3.17
N ALA A 17 -8.78 19.72 2.95
CA ALA A 17 -8.26 18.92 1.84
C ALA A 17 -9.31 18.81 0.73
N HIS A 18 -8.91 19.09 -0.51
CA HIS A 18 -9.69 18.73 -1.69
C HIS A 18 -9.09 17.51 -2.39
N LEU A 19 -9.87 16.45 -2.58
CA LEU A 19 -9.43 15.22 -3.23
C LEU A 19 -10.02 15.14 -4.64
N ALA A 20 -9.17 15.29 -5.65
CA ALA A 20 -9.57 15.10 -7.04
C ALA A 20 -9.56 13.60 -7.40
N GLY A 21 -10.71 13.08 -7.88
CA GLY A 21 -10.94 11.64 -8.06
C GLY A 21 -11.23 10.92 -6.74
N ILE A 22 -11.99 11.55 -5.85
CA ILE A 22 -12.24 11.09 -4.47
C ILE A 22 -12.93 9.73 -4.37
N GLY A 23 -13.72 9.33 -5.38
CA GLY A 23 -14.41 8.04 -5.42
C GLY A 23 -13.53 6.84 -5.80
N GLY A 24 -12.27 7.08 -6.17
CA GLY A 24 -11.33 6.02 -6.55
C GLY A 24 -11.02 5.07 -5.38
N VAL A 25 -10.68 3.80 -5.70
CA VAL A 25 -10.48 2.69 -4.75
C VAL A 25 -9.56 3.02 -3.58
N SER A 26 -8.52 3.83 -3.78
CA SER A 26 -7.59 4.23 -2.72
C SER A 26 -7.68 5.72 -2.33
N MET A 27 -8.52 6.49 -3.02
CA MET A 27 -8.81 7.89 -2.68
C MET A 27 -9.95 7.98 -1.66
N SER A 28 -11.00 7.17 -1.83
CA SER A 28 -12.12 7.11 -0.89
C SER A 28 -11.68 6.74 0.54
N PRO A 29 -10.87 5.67 0.77
CA PRO A 29 -10.31 5.43 2.10
C PRO A 29 -9.41 6.55 2.61
N LEU A 30 -8.66 7.21 1.74
CA LEU A 30 -7.84 8.35 2.13
C LEU A 30 -8.71 9.51 2.66
N ALA A 31 -9.81 9.80 1.98
CA ALA A 31 -10.76 10.82 2.41
C ALA A 31 -11.33 10.51 3.80
N GLU A 32 -11.70 9.25 4.05
CA GLU A 32 -12.23 8.79 5.34
C GLU A 32 -11.19 8.92 6.46
N VAL A 33 -9.93 8.48 6.20
CA VAL A 33 -8.85 8.61 7.18
C VAL A 33 -8.57 10.07 7.50
N LEU A 34 -8.46 10.94 6.50
CA LEU A 34 -8.23 12.38 6.71
C LEU A 34 -9.38 13.03 7.49
N HIS A 35 -10.63 12.65 7.17
CA HIS A 35 -11.79 13.11 7.91
C HIS A 35 -11.75 12.65 9.38
N GLY A 36 -11.40 11.37 9.61
CA GLY A 36 -11.21 10.82 10.95
C GLY A 36 -10.07 11.48 11.75
N MET A 37 -9.06 12.01 11.07
CA MET A 37 -7.99 12.81 11.66
C MET A 37 -8.43 14.26 12.00
N GLY A 38 -9.67 14.64 11.71
CA GLY A 38 -10.22 15.95 12.00
C GLY A 38 -9.97 17.02 10.92
N LEU A 39 -9.57 16.64 9.71
CA LEU A 39 -9.51 17.53 8.59
C LEU A 39 -10.93 17.79 8.04
N LYS A 40 -11.14 18.96 7.47
CA LYS A 40 -12.27 19.19 6.58
C LYS A 40 -11.92 18.55 5.24
N VAL A 41 -12.73 17.62 4.77
CA VAL A 41 -12.47 16.90 3.52
C VAL A 41 -13.61 17.22 2.55
N GLN A 42 -13.25 17.49 1.31
CA GLN A 42 -14.16 17.60 0.18
C GLN A 42 -13.49 17.03 -1.07
N GLY A 43 -14.21 16.84 -2.14
CA GLY A 43 -13.59 16.39 -3.39
C GLY A 43 -14.54 16.33 -4.56
N SER A 44 -14.03 15.79 -5.66
CA SER A 44 -14.77 15.59 -6.90
C SER A 44 -14.49 14.21 -7.49
N ASP A 45 -15.45 13.69 -8.24
CA ASP A 45 -15.27 12.50 -9.08
C ASP A 45 -16.09 12.62 -10.36
N MET A 46 -15.68 11.94 -11.42
CA MET A 46 -16.44 11.90 -12.68
C MET A 46 -17.69 11.03 -12.56
N ASN A 47 -17.69 10.07 -11.64
CA ASN A 47 -18.76 9.09 -11.49
C ASN A 47 -19.45 9.22 -10.14
N ASP A 48 -20.78 9.14 -10.16
CA ASP A 48 -21.60 9.03 -8.95
C ASP A 48 -21.83 7.55 -8.65
N GLY A 49 -21.02 7.00 -7.74
CA GLY A 49 -21.02 5.57 -7.44
C GLY A 49 -21.03 5.28 -5.95
N PRO A 50 -21.03 3.99 -5.55
CA PRO A 50 -21.15 3.58 -4.14
C PRO A 50 -20.12 4.21 -3.20
N SER A 51 -18.89 4.40 -3.66
CA SER A 51 -17.83 5.07 -2.86
C SER A 51 -18.18 6.54 -2.59
N VAL A 52 -18.74 7.25 -3.58
CA VAL A 52 -19.16 8.65 -3.44
C VAL A 52 -20.37 8.75 -2.51
N GLU A 53 -21.36 7.86 -2.65
CA GLU A 53 -22.50 7.79 -1.75
C GLU A 53 -22.08 7.53 -0.31
N HIS A 54 -21.13 6.59 -0.11
CA HIS A 54 -20.56 6.31 1.20
C HIS A 54 -19.89 7.56 1.82
N LEU A 55 -19.04 8.26 1.07
CA LEU A 55 -18.39 9.48 1.56
C LEU A 55 -19.39 10.57 1.92
N ARG A 56 -20.44 10.77 1.10
CA ARG A 56 -21.54 11.72 1.41
C ARG A 56 -22.28 11.31 2.70
N SER A 57 -22.47 10.03 2.95
CA SER A 57 -23.08 9.55 4.20
C SER A 57 -22.26 9.86 5.44
N LEU A 58 -20.93 10.02 5.28
CA LEU A 58 -20.02 10.46 6.34
C LEU A 58 -19.95 12.00 6.48
N GLY A 59 -20.74 12.74 5.68
CA GLY A 59 -20.75 14.20 5.68
C GLY A 59 -19.63 14.85 4.85
N ILE A 60 -18.95 14.08 3.99
CA ILE A 60 -17.90 14.58 3.08
C ILE A 60 -18.56 15.08 1.78
N PRO A 61 -18.49 16.37 1.45
CA PRO A 61 -19.05 16.90 0.20
C PRO A 61 -18.29 16.37 -1.02
N VAL A 62 -19.02 15.85 -2.01
CA VAL A 62 -18.46 15.37 -3.27
C VAL A 62 -19.21 15.98 -4.45
N ALA A 63 -18.50 16.73 -5.30
CA ALA A 63 -18.99 17.24 -6.57
C ALA A 63 -18.86 16.17 -7.66
N ILE A 64 -19.79 16.16 -8.62
CA ILE A 64 -19.69 15.32 -9.80
C ILE A 64 -19.19 16.15 -10.97
N GLY A 65 -18.14 15.65 -11.63
CA GLY A 65 -17.37 16.39 -12.64
C GLY A 65 -16.25 17.23 -12.03
N HIS A 66 -15.24 17.54 -12.83
CA HIS A 66 -14.10 18.35 -12.42
C HIS A 66 -14.29 19.80 -12.88
N ALA A 67 -14.22 20.75 -11.94
CA ALA A 67 -14.29 22.18 -12.21
C ALA A 67 -13.43 22.95 -11.19
N ALA A 68 -12.79 24.04 -11.61
CA ALA A 68 -11.96 24.88 -10.73
C ALA A 68 -12.72 25.42 -9.51
N ASP A 69 -14.04 25.62 -9.65
CA ASP A 69 -14.91 26.11 -8.58
C ASP A 69 -15.11 25.05 -7.46
N ASN A 70 -14.91 23.77 -7.75
CA ASN A 70 -14.98 22.69 -6.75
C ASN A 70 -13.93 22.84 -5.63
N LEU A 71 -12.82 23.55 -5.91
CA LEU A 71 -11.76 23.77 -4.94
C LEU A 71 -12.23 24.57 -3.71
N GLY A 72 -13.23 25.46 -3.86
CA GLY A 72 -13.67 26.33 -2.76
C GLY A 72 -12.50 27.02 -2.07
N GLU A 73 -12.46 26.98 -0.74
CA GLU A 73 -11.39 27.51 0.12
C GLU A 73 -10.51 26.37 0.70
N CYS A 74 -10.07 25.43 -0.13
CA CYS A 74 -9.20 24.35 0.35
C CYS A 74 -7.76 24.86 0.62
N ASP A 75 -7.11 24.27 1.61
CA ASP A 75 -5.71 24.54 1.94
C ASP A 75 -4.74 23.81 1.03
N PHE A 76 -5.13 22.62 0.53
CA PHE A 76 -4.33 21.78 -0.36
C PHE A 76 -5.19 20.82 -1.16
N VAL A 77 -4.62 20.31 -2.25
CA VAL A 77 -5.23 19.31 -3.12
C VAL A 77 -4.46 18.02 -3.06
N ILE A 78 -5.17 16.88 -3.07
CA ILE A 78 -4.59 15.55 -3.30
C ILE A 78 -5.19 15.01 -4.58
N ARG A 79 -4.34 14.48 -5.47
CA ARG A 79 -4.78 13.84 -6.72
C ARG A 79 -4.34 12.38 -6.83
N THR A 80 -5.06 11.62 -7.60
CA THR A 80 -4.61 10.32 -8.10
C THR A 80 -3.75 10.50 -9.36
N ALA A 81 -2.86 9.55 -9.63
CA ALA A 81 -2.02 9.55 -10.84
C ALA A 81 -2.83 9.57 -12.17
N ALA A 82 -4.09 9.17 -12.15
CA ALA A 82 -4.99 9.25 -13.30
C ALA A 82 -5.45 10.69 -13.64
N ILE A 83 -5.22 11.65 -12.75
CA ILE A 83 -5.58 13.06 -12.93
C ILE A 83 -4.33 13.86 -13.27
N HIS A 84 -4.26 14.35 -14.50
CA HIS A 84 -3.11 15.07 -15.06
C HIS A 84 -3.18 16.57 -14.77
N ASP A 85 -2.11 17.29 -15.16
CA ASP A 85 -1.95 18.72 -14.87
C ASP A 85 -2.94 19.63 -15.62
N ASP A 86 -3.53 19.15 -16.72
CA ASP A 86 -4.56 19.83 -17.52
C ASP A 86 -5.98 19.76 -16.91
N ASN A 87 -6.16 18.96 -15.86
CA ASN A 87 -7.42 18.92 -15.12
C ASN A 87 -7.75 20.32 -14.56
N PRO A 88 -9.00 20.83 -14.69
CA PRO A 88 -9.36 22.18 -14.28
C PRO A 88 -9.16 22.44 -12.77
N GLU A 89 -9.25 21.41 -11.92
CA GLU A 89 -9.00 21.56 -10.47
C GLU A 89 -7.50 21.68 -10.20
N ILE A 90 -6.67 20.88 -10.89
CA ILE A 90 -5.21 20.94 -10.72
C ILE A 90 -4.66 22.28 -11.26
N SER A 91 -5.04 22.68 -12.48
CA SER A 91 -4.64 23.95 -13.05
C SER A 91 -5.15 25.15 -12.25
N GLY A 92 -6.39 25.07 -11.72
CA GLY A 92 -6.98 26.05 -10.82
C GLY A 92 -6.23 26.16 -9.49
N ALA A 93 -5.84 25.04 -8.89
CA ALA A 93 -5.03 25.01 -7.67
C ALA A 93 -3.66 25.66 -7.88
N VAL A 94 -2.97 25.32 -8.96
CA VAL A 94 -1.66 25.91 -9.33
C VAL A 94 -1.81 27.43 -9.51
N THR A 95 -2.83 27.89 -10.22
CA THR A 95 -3.08 29.33 -10.46
C THR A 95 -3.34 30.08 -9.15
N ARG A 96 -4.00 29.46 -8.17
CA ARG A 96 -4.31 30.02 -6.85
C ARG A 96 -3.18 29.84 -5.84
N GLY A 97 -2.06 29.18 -6.21
CA GLY A 97 -0.94 28.89 -5.31
C GLY A 97 -1.27 27.86 -4.23
N ILE A 98 -2.32 27.04 -4.43
CA ILE A 98 -2.71 25.95 -3.56
C ILE A 98 -1.79 24.75 -3.87
N PRO A 99 -1.11 24.14 -2.87
CA PRO A 99 -0.24 23.00 -3.12
C PRO A 99 -1.03 21.78 -3.54
N VAL A 100 -0.46 21.05 -4.49
CA VAL A 100 -1.00 19.79 -5.00
C VAL A 100 -0.05 18.66 -4.59
N PHE A 101 -0.60 17.61 -4.02
CA PHE A 101 0.14 16.42 -3.59
C PHE A 101 -0.40 15.17 -4.28
N GLU A 102 0.47 14.20 -4.47
CA GLU A 102 0.08 12.88 -4.93
C GLU A 102 -0.54 12.08 -3.78
N ARG A 103 -1.49 11.22 -4.10
CA ARG A 103 -2.11 10.28 -3.16
C ARG A 103 -1.08 9.48 -2.36
N ALA A 104 -0.01 9.00 -3.01
CA ALA A 104 1.04 8.24 -2.35
C ALA A 104 1.78 9.05 -1.28
N GLN A 105 1.98 10.36 -1.49
CA GLN A 105 2.58 11.25 -0.49
C GLN A 105 1.68 11.39 0.75
N ALA A 106 0.36 11.50 0.55
CA ALA A 106 -0.59 11.59 1.65
C ALA A 106 -0.62 10.29 2.47
N TRP A 107 -0.71 9.14 1.82
CA TRP A 107 -0.64 7.85 2.49
C TRP A 107 0.68 7.64 3.23
N GLY A 108 1.81 7.99 2.60
CA GLY A 108 3.11 7.94 3.26
C GLY A 108 3.16 8.79 4.52
N ALA A 109 2.65 10.01 4.47
CA ALA A 109 2.60 10.88 5.64
C ALA A 109 1.71 10.32 6.77
N ILE A 110 0.56 9.72 6.41
CA ILE A 110 -0.33 9.05 7.38
C ILE A 110 0.38 7.85 8.01
N MET A 111 1.13 7.06 7.24
CA MET A 111 1.87 5.88 7.75
C MET A 111 2.82 6.21 8.90
N LYS A 112 3.40 7.40 8.94
CA LYS A 112 4.27 7.83 10.05
C LYS A 112 3.56 7.88 11.41
N GLY A 113 2.23 7.95 11.42
CA GLY A 113 1.42 7.89 12.64
C GLY A 113 1.24 6.47 13.20
N TYR A 114 1.61 5.43 12.45
CA TYR A 114 1.49 4.04 12.85
C TYR A 114 2.83 3.51 13.38
N LYS A 115 2.76 2.71 14.45
CA LYS A 115 3.93 2.02 15.00
C LYS A 115 4.46 0.97 14.04
N ASN A 116 3.54 0.27 13.36
CA ASN A 116 3.84 -0.79 12.42
C ASN A 116 3.23 -0.45 11.05
N ALA A 117 4.07 -0.19 10.07
CA ALA A 117 3.66 0.02 8.68
C ALA A 117 4.20 -1.14 7.83
N LEU A 118 3.32 -2.11 7.53
CA LEU A 118 3.61 -3.26 6.68
C LEU A 118 3.29 -2.88 5.24
N CYS A 119 4.31 -2.70 4.42
CA CYS A 119 4.19 -2.33 3.02
C CYS A 119 4.53 -3.53 2.13
N ILE A 120 3.51 -4.09 1.47
CA ILE A 120 3.63 -5.32 0.70
C ILE A 120 3.78 -4.99 -0.78
N SER A 121 4.94 -5.29 -1.33
CA SER A 121 5.33 -4.98 -2.71
C SER A 121 5.78 -6.24 -3.47
N GLY A 122 5.93 -6.11 -4.77
CA GLY A 122 6.34 -7.16 -5.69
C GLY A 122 5.62 -7.00 -7.03
N THR A 123 6.17 -7.50 -8.10
CA THR A 123 5.51 -7.48 -9.40
C THR A 123 4.15 -8.20 -9.31
N HIS A 124 4.12 -9.38 -8.67
CA HIS A 124 2.94 -10.21 -8.51
C HIS A 124 2.67 -10.58 -7.04
N GLY A 125 1.40 -10.93 -6.73
CA GLY A 125 1.01 -11.46 -5.43
C GLY A 125 0.69 -10.43 -4.35
N LYS A 126 0.88 -9.13 -4.58
CA LYS A 126 0.63 -8.03 -3.63
C LYS A 126 -0.74 -8.13 -2.95
N THR A 127 -1.80 -8.12 -3.74
CA THR A 127 -3.21 -8.15 -3.26
C THR A 127 -3.50 -9.40 -2.42
N THR A 128 -3.02 -10.56 -2.86
CA THR A 128 -3.22 -11.83 -2.15
C THR A 128 -2.49 -11.83 -0.81
N THR A 129 -1.22 -11.42 -0.79
CA THR A 129 -0.41 -11.38 0.44
C THR A 129 -0.97 -10.34 1.42
N THR A 130 -1.36 -9.16 0.94
CA THR A 130 -2.02 -8.13 1.78
C THR A 130 -3.32 -8.66 2.38
N SER A 131 -4.10 -9.41 1.60
CA SER A 131 -5.32 -10.07 2.08
C SER A 131 -5.03 -11.11 3.16
N MET A 132 -4.03 -11.98 2.96
CA MET A 132 -3.62 -12.99 3.94
C MET A 132 -3.13 -12.33 5.24
N ALA A 133 -2.24 -11.34 5.17
CA ALA A 133 -1.80 -10.57 6.33
C ALA A 133 -2.99 -9.91 7.05
N THR A 134 -3.94 -9.35 6.31
CA THR A 134 -5.16 -8.78 6.89
C THR A 134 -5.95 -9.81 7.68
N HIS A 135 -6.16 -11.02 7.14
CA HIS A 135 -6.84 -12.10 7.86
C HIS A 135 -6.13 -12.46 9.17
N ILE A 136 -4.79 -12.53 9.16
CA ILE A 136 -3.98 -12.85 10.35
C ILE A 136 -4.16 -11.76 11.41
N PHE A 137 -3.98 -10.49 11.05
CA PHE A 137 -4.09 -9.37 11.99
C PHE A 137 -5.51 -9.18 12.53
N MET A 138 -6.54 -9.39 11.69
CA MET A 138 -7.94 -9.36 12.12
C MET A 138 -8.26 -10.51 13.08
N ALA A 139 -7.81 -11.74 12.79
CA ALA A 139 -7.97 -12.89 13.68
C ALA A 139 -7.24 -12.68 15.02
N ALA A 140 -6.08 -12.02 15.01
CA ALA A 140 -5.33 -11.63 16.19
C ALA A 140 -5.92 -10.41 16.93
N GLN A 141 -7.06 -9.88 16.51
CA GLN A 141 -7.75 -8.72 17.10
C GLN A 141 -6.88 -7.45 17.18
N LYS A 142 -5.99 -7.24 16.20
CA LYS A 142 -5.09 -6.09 16.15
C LYS A 142 -5.70 -4.83 15.56
N ASP A 143 -6.92 -4.92 15.04
CA ASP A 143 -7.68 -3.80 14.49
C ASP A 143 -6.89 -2.92 13.49
N PRO A 144 -6.26 -3.52 12.44
CA PRO A 144 -5.40 -2.78 11.54
C PRO A 144 -6.15 -1.82 10.63
N THR A 145 -5.49 -0.74 10.22
CA THR A 145 -5.84 -0.02 8.99
C THR A 145 -5.29 -0.79 7.80
N VAL A 146 -6.08 -0.95 6.75
CA VAL A 146 -5.75 -1.80 5.61
C VAL A 146 -6.01 -1.09 4.30
N MET A 147 -5.09 -1.24 3.34
CA MET A 147 -5.24 -0.81 1.95
C MET A 147 -4.87 -1.96 1.01
N ILE A 148 -5.84 -2.43 0.24
CA ILE A 148 -5.71 -3.53 -0.72
C ILE A 148 -6.10 -3.03 -2.10
N GLY A 149 -5.41 -3.43 -3.15
CA GLY A 149 -5.71 -3.07 -4.53
C GLY A 149 -6.97 -3.73 -5.13
N GLY A 150 -7.68 -4.54 -4.34
CA GLY A 150 -8.91 -5.24 -4.73
C GLY A 150 -9.88 -5.35 -3.57
N THR A 151 -11.02 -5.99 -3.78
CA THR A 151 -12.02 -6.21 -2.72
C THR A 151 -11.71 -7.48 -1.94
N LEU A 152 -11.61 -7.38 -0.62
CA LEU A 152 -11.52 -8.51 0.30
C LEU A 152 -12.90 -8.79 0.91
N GLN A 153 -13.40 -10.01 0.76
CA GLN A 153 -14.72 -10.40 1.25
C GLN A 153 -14.88 -10.16 2.77
N LEU A 154 -13.84 -10.42 3.55
CA LEU A 154 -13.83 -10.17 5.00
C LEU A 154 -14.16 -8.72 5.36
N LEU A 155 -13.77 -7.77 4.51
CA LEU A 155 -13.95 -6.34 4.73
C LEU A 155 -15.14 -5.79 3.94
N HIS A 156 -15.70 -6.55 2.99
CA HIS A 156 -16.63 -6.08 1.96
C HIS A 156 -16.12 -4.86 1.19
N SER A 157 -14.81 -4.64 1.19
CA SER A 157 -14.13 -3.46 0.64
C SER A 157 -12.68 -3.77 0.29
N GLY A 158 -12.02 -2.87 -0.44
CA GLY A 158 -10.57 -2.84 -0.64
C GLY A 158 -9.81 -2.15 0.50
N TYR A 159 -10.49 -1.68 1.54
CA TYR A 159 -9.86 -0.96 2.64
C TYR A 159 -10.60 -1.13 3.96
N ARG A 160 -9.93 -0.77 5.02
CA ARG A 160 -10.47 -0.65 6.37
C ARG A 160 -9.71 0.41 7.15
N VAL A 161 -10.44 1.27 7.86
CA VAL A 161 -9.85 2.20 8.83
C VAL A 161 -9.97 1.55 10.21
N GLY A 162 -8.85 1.11 10.75
CA GLY A 162 -8.76 0.51 12.09
C GLY A 162 -8.33 1.53 13.15
N LYS A 163 -8.44 1.12 14.42
CA LYS A 163 -7.98 1.92 15.58
C LYS A 163 -6.68 1.37 16.18
N GLY A 164 -6.13 0.30 15.60
CA GLY A 164 -4.88 -0.30 16.03
C GLY A 164 -3.65 0.53 15.60
N ASP A 165 -2.50 0.12 16.06
CA ASP A 165 -1.21 0.77 15.79
C ASP A 165 -0.52 0.26 14.51
N THR A 166 -1.25 -0.49 13.69
CA THR A 166 -0.73 -1.16 12.49
C THR A 166 -1.48 -0.71 11.23
N ILE A 167 -0.74 -0.39 10.19
CA ILE A 167 -1.24 -0.24 8.83
C ILE A 167 -0.64 -1.32 7.93
N ILE A 168 -1.49 -1.98 7.13
CA ILE A 168 -1.10 -2.97 6.12
C ILE A 168 -1.46 -2.39 4.76
N ALA A 169 -0.46 -2.14 3.93
CA ALA A 169 -0.64 -1.43 2.68
C ALA A 169 -0.07 -2.21 1.48
N GLU A 170 -0.90 -2.44 0.49
CA GLU A 170 -0.43 -2.83 -0.82
C GLU A 170 0.38 -1.68 -1.44
N SER A 171 1.60 -1.96 -1.86
CA SER A 171 2.61 -0.97 -2.23
C SER A 171 3.04 -1.19 -3.68
N CYS A 172 2.46 -0.40 -4.60
CA CYS A 172 2.70 -0.52 -6.03
C CYS A 172 3.99 0.21 -6.41
N GLU A 173 4.82 -0.45 -7.21
CA GLU A 173 6.07 0.05 -7.78
C GLU A 173 5.84 1.04 -8.93
N TYR A 174 4.70 0.98 -9.59
CA TYR A 174 4.41 1.82 -10.76
C TYR A 174 4.54 3.31 -10.43
N CYS A 175 5.19 4.03 -11.33
CA CYS A 175 5.56 5.45 -11.14
C CYS A 175 6.34 5.72 -9.84
N ASN A 176 7.04 4.73 -9.30
CA ASN A 176 7.76 4.84 -8.03
C ASN A 176 6.87 5.29 -6.86
N SER A 177 5.56 5.05 -6.91
CA SER A 177 4.61 5.55 -5.91
C SER A 177 4.90 5.03 -4.51
N PHE A 178 5.36 3.77 -4.36
CA PHE A 178 5.73 3.19 -3.07
C PHE A 178 6.93 3.87 -2.39
N LEU A 179 7.76 4.62 -3.15
CA LEU A 179 8.89 5.39 -2.59
C LEU A 179 8.44 6.60 -1.76
N SER A 180 7.16 6.95 -1.82
CA SER A 180 6.55 7.95 -0.93
C SER A 180 6.14 7.37 0.43
N PHE A 181 6.22 6.05 0.63
CA PHE A 181 5.81 5.37 1.85
C PHE A 181 6.90 5.36 2.91
N PHE A 182 6.52 5.03 4.14
CA PHE A 182 7.43 4.93 5.28
C PHE A 182 7.27 3.56 5.96
N PRO A 183 7.73 2.48 5.31
CA PRO A 183 7.57 1.14 5.85
C PRO A 183 8.42 0.94 7.12
N THR A 184 7.86 0.31 8.13
CA THR A 184 8.64 -0.32 9.21
C THR A 184 8.97 -1.77 8.86
N VAL A 185 8.12 -2.38 8.02
CA VAL A 185 8.36 -3.68 7.38
C VAL A 185 8.07 -3.54 5.89
N ALA A 186 9.09 -3.74 5.06
CA ALA A 186 8.95 -3.82 3.61
C ALA A 186 8.94 -5.29 3.18
N VAL A 187 7.86 -5.74 2.56
CA VAL A 187 7.75 -7.09 2.00
C VAL A 187 7.99 -7.04 0.50
N ILE A 188 8.90 -7.86 -0.01
CA ILE A 188 9.23 -7.96 -1.44
C ILE A 188 9.01 -9.41 -1.89
N LEU A 189 7.94 -9.62 -2.69
CA LEU A 189 7.49 -10.94 -3.09
C LEU A 189 8.26 -11.50 -4.29
N ASN A 190 8.47 -10.66 -5.28
CA ASN A 190 9.18 -10.95 -6.53
C ASN A 190 9.51 -9.62 -7.25
N VAL A 191 10.53 -9.66 -8.11
CA VAL A 191 10.93 -8.50 -8.93
C VAL A 191 11.16 -8.97 -10.36
N GLU A 192 10.27 -8.59 -11.27
CA GLU A 192 10.29 -8.96 -12.66
C GLU A 192 10.16 -7.71 -13.54
N ALA A 193 10.47 -7.85 -14.83
CA ALA A 193 10.29 -6.78 -15.80
C ALA A 193 8.81 -6.53 -16.06
N ASP A 194 8.27 -5.49 -15.45
CA ASP A 194 6.89 -5.04 -15.62
C ASP A 194 6.86 -3.51 -15.72
N HIS A 195 5.74 -2.94 -16.17
CA HIS A 195 5.56 -1.49 -16.32
C HIS A 195 6.68 -0.83 -17.15
N LEU A 196 7.09 -1.47 -18.28
CA LEU A 196 8.14 -0.98 -19.17
C LEU A 196 7.76 0.28 -19.97
N ASP A 197 6.55 0.77 -19.78
CA ASP A 197 6.12 2.11 -20.16
C ASP A 197 6.67 3.20 -19.23
N PHE A 198 7.05 2.82 -18.01
CA PHE A 198 7.65 3.70 -17.01
C PHE A 198 9.11 3.34 -16.70
N PHE A 199 9.42 2.06 -16.45
CA PHE A 199 10.76 1.57 -16.20
C PHE A 199 11.48 1.27 -17.50
N LYS A 200 12.76 1.58 -17.54
CA LYS A 200 13.60 1.38 -18.73
C LYS A 200 13.84 -0.11 -19.02
N ASP A 201 14.14 -0.87 -17.99
CA ASP A 201 14.50 -2.29 -18.05
C ASP A 201 14.38 -2.93 -16.65
N LEU A 202 14.68 -4.24 -16.54
CA LEU A 202 14.67 -4.96 -15.27
C LEU A 202 15.59 -4.34 -14.23
N ALA A 203 16.78 -3.87 -14.64
CA ALA A 203 17.73 -3.27 -13.71
C ALA A 203 17.19 -1.97 -13.08
N ASP A 204 16.39 -1.21 -13.82
CA ASP A 204 15.70 -0.02 -13.30
C ASP A 204 14.58 -0.40 -12.31
N VAL A 205 13.85 -1.48 -12.58
CA VAL A 205 12.87 -2.06 -11.63
C VAL A 205 13.58 -2.50 -10.35
N GLU A 206 14.64 -3.31 -10.46
CA GLU A 206 15.45 -3.76 -9.31
C GLU A 206 15.99 -2.59 -8.48
N HIS A 207 16.48 -1.54 -9.15
CA HIS A 207 16.92 -0.32 -8.48
C HIS A 207 15.80 0.37 -7.71
N SER A 208 14.59 0.40 -8.26
CA SER A 208 13.42 0.97 -7.57
C SER A 208 13.05 0.16 -6.31
N PHE A 209 13.02 -1.17 -6.39
CA PHE A 209 12.78 -2.05 -5.24
C PHE A 209 13.88 -1.93 -4.17
N ARG A 210 15.15 -1.77 -4.59
CA ARG A 210 16.26 -1.47 -3.69
C ARG A 210 16.00 -0.20 -2.89
N ARG A 211 15.65 0.90 -3.57
CA ARG A 211 15.32 2.18 -2.92
C ARG A 211 14.15 2.03 -1.96
N PHE A 212 13.14 1.22 -2.32
CA PHE A 212 12.02 0.95 -1.43
C PHE A 212 12.46 0.20 -0.15
N ALA A 213 13.30 -0.83 -0.28
CA ALA A 213 13.85 -1.54 0.88
C ALA A 213 14.70 -0.62 1.78
N GLU A 214 15.45 0.31 1.19
CA GLU A 214 16.27 1.29 1.91
C GLU A 214 15.46 2.34 2.69
N LEU A 215 14.12 2.47 2.43
CA LEU A 215 13.24 3.30 3.26
C LEU A 215 13.00 2.73 4.66
N VAL A 216 13.25 1.44 4.88
CA VAL A 216 13.07 0.78 6.16
C VAL A 216 14.04 1.38 7.18
N PRO A 217 13.54 1.94 8.32
CA PRO A 217 14.38 2.59 9.31
C PRO A 217 15.19 1.58 10.15
N ILE A 218 16.11 2.09 10.95
CA ILE A 218 16.81 1.30 11.97
C ILE A 218 15.77 0.68 12.91
N GLY A 219 15.86 -0.64 13.12
CA GLY A 219 14.89 -1.42 13.90
C GLY A 219 13.72 -1.97 13.11
N GLY A 220 13.57 -1.59 11.83
CA GLY A 220 12.65 -2.24 10.89
C GLY A 220 13.29 -3.42 10.17
N HIS A 221 12.51 -4.10 9.33
CA HIS A 221 12.94 -5.30 8.60
C HIS A 221 12.47 -5.30 7.16
N VAL A 222 13.27 -5.91 6.28
CA VAL A 222 12.83 -6.30 4.94
C VAL A 222 12.48 -7.78 4.99
N VAL A 223 11.30 -8.16 4.52
CA VAL A 223 10.87 -9.55 4.34
C VAL A 223 10.92 -9.86 2.85
N ALA A 224 11.71 -10.83 2.41
CA ALA A 224 11.93 -11.03 0.98
C ALA A 224 11.96 -12.50 0.57
N ASN A 225 11.56 -12.73 -0.68
CA ASN A 225 11.55 -14.05 -1.29
C ASN A 225 12.96 -14.48 -1.71
N MET A 226 13.47 -15.53 -1.09
CA MET A 226 14.79 -16.07 -1.39
C MET A 226 14.82 -16.86 -2.71
N ASP A 227 13.68 -17.38 -3.14
CA ASP A 227 13.57 -18.17 -4.38
C ASP A 227 13.50 -17.26 -5.62
N ASP A 228 13.26 -15.95 -5.45
CA ASP A 228 13.18 -14.99 -6.54
C ASP A 228 14.53 -14.33 -6.83
N GLN A 229 15.03 -14.47 -8.06
CA GLN A 229 16.33 -13.92 -8.44
C GLN A 229 16.35 -12.41 -8.45
N GLY A 230 15.30 -11.76 -8.98
CA GLY A 230 15.20 -10.31 -9.03
C GLY A 230 15.16 -9.67 -7.63
N ALA A 231 14.44 -10.31 -6.68
CA ALA A 231 14.44 -9.87 -5.28
C ALA A 231 15.84 -9.98 -4.65
N ARG A 232 16.57 -11.08 -4.90
CA ARG A 232 17.96 -11.22 -4.43
C ARG A 232 18.89 -10.17 -5.03
N ASP A 233 18.75 -9.90 -6.32
CA ASP A 233 19.60 -8.93 -7.02
C ASP A 233 19.31 -7.50 -6.58
N ALA A 234 18.02 -7.14 -6.45
CA ALA A 234 17.61 -5.84 -5.92
C ALA A 234 18.14 -5.58 -4.50
N LEU A 235 18.17 -6.61 -3.65
CA LEU A 235 18.55 -6.49 -2.23
C LEU A 235 20.02 -6.77 -1.94
N ARG A 236 20.84 -7.05 -2.96
CA ARG A 236 22.25 -7.37 -2.76
C ARG A 236 23.01 -6.21 -2.11
N GLY A 237 23.50 -6.44 -0.88
CA GLY A 237 24.35 -5.50 -0.15
C GLY A 237 23.66 -4.28 0.43
N ILE A 238 22.32 -4.31 0.62
CA ILE A 238 21.65 -3.30 1.44
C ILE A 238 22.04 -3.46 2.91
N SER A 239 21.89 -2.40 3.69
CA SER A 239 22.25 -2.39 5.13
C SER A 239 21.10 -2.86 6.04
N GLN A 240 19.87 -2.85 5.52
CA GLN A 240 18.69 -3.26 6.27
C GLN A 240 18.70 -4.76 6.56
N PRO A 241 18.27 -5.19 7.74
CA PRO A 241 18.17 -6.61 8.06
C PRO A 241 17.08 -7.26 7.19
N ILE A 242 17.47 -8.33 6.48
CA ILE A 242 16.56 -9.07 5.61
C ILE A 242 16.14 -10.35 6.31
N PHE A 243 14.84 -10.59 6.36
CA PHE A 243 14.22 -11.84 6.78
C PHE A 243 13.75 -12.58 5.51
N TRP A 244 14.50 -13.61 5.13
CA TRP A 244 14.24 -14.37 3.92
C TRP A 244 13.17 -15.44 4.15
N PHE A 245 12.22 -15.53 3.23
CA PHE A 245 11.31 -16.69 3.15
C PHE A 245 11.53 -17.46 1.84
N SER A 246 11.29 -18.77 1.89
CA SER A 246 11.50 -19.68 0.76
C SER A 246 10.59 -20.90 0.85
N TYR A 247 10.26 -21.44 -0.31
CA TYR A 247 9.62 -22.75 -0.43
C TYR A 247 10.64 -23.88 -0.34
N ASP A 248 11.80 -23.71 -1.01
CA ASP A 248 12.76 -24.80 -1.25
C ASP A 248 14.11 -24.59 -0.55
N ASP A 249 14.55 -23.36 -0.29
CA ASP A 249 15.90 -23.07 0.21
C ASP A 249 16.00 -23.24 1.73
N PRO A 250 16.80 -24.21 2.22
CA PRO A 250 16.97 -24.45 3.66
C PRO A 250 17.67 -23.33 4.43
N ALA A 251 18.32 -22.39 3.73
CA ALA A 251 18.99 -21.23 4.36
C ALA A 251 18.01 -20.12 4.74
N ALA A 252 16.78 -20.13 4.22
CA ALA A 252 15.77 -19.15 4.55
C ALA A 252 15.29 -19.25 6.00
N GLN A 253 15.02 -18.11 6.62
CA GLN A 253 14.54 -18.05 8.00
C GLN A 253 13.08 -18.51 8.14
N CYS A 254 12.24 -18.34 7.12
CA CYS A 254 10.86 -18.82 7.08
C CYS A 254 10.68 -19.79 5.93
N ARG A 255 10.14 -20.99 6.19
CA ARG A 255 10.00 -22.03 5.17
C ARG A 255 8.70 -22.80 5.29
N ALA A 256 8.23 -23.32 4.14
CA ALA A 256 7.19 -24.33 4.11
C ALA A 256 7.83 -25.73 4.21
N GLU A 257 7.32 -26.55 5.11
CA GLU A 257 7.71 -27.96 5.24
C GLU A 257 6.47 -28.85 5.20
N ASN A 258 6.63 -30.12 4.91
CA ASN A 258 5.54 -31.10 4.87
C ASN A 258 4.38 -30.70 3.93
N VAL A 259 4.70 -30.13 2.77
CA VAL A 259 3.68 -29.63 1.83
C VAL A 259 2.94 -30.79 1.20
N VAL A 260 1.63 -30.83 1.42
CA VAL A 260 0.72 -31.83 0.86
C VAL A 260 -0.32 -31.11 0.00
N TRP A 261 -0.59 -31.66 -1.17
CA TRP A 261 -1.59 -31.14 -2.11
C TRP A 261 -2.80 -32.07 -2.14
N THR A 262 -3.98 -31.54 -1.79
CA THR A 262 -5.25 -32.27 -1.86
C THR A 262 -6.21 -31.46 -2.73
N ASP A 263 -6.67 -32.04 -3.83
CA ASP A 263 -7.55 -31.38 -4.81
C ASP A 263 -7.03 -30.01 -5.29
N GLY A 264 -5.68 -29.91 -5.45
CA GLY A 264 -5.02 -28.67 -5.87
C GLY A 264 -4.85 -27.61 -4.78
N LEU A 265 -5.27 -27.89 -3.55
CA LEU A 265 -5.11 -27.01 -2.40
C LEU A 265 -3.94 -27.46 -1.52
N PRO A 266 -3.03 -26.56 -1.12
CA PRO A 266 -1.89 -26.90 -0.29
C PRO A 266 -2.21 -26.87 1.20
N SER A 267 -1.62 -27.82 1.92
CA SER A 267 -1.52 -27.83 3.38
C SER A 267 -0.05 -28.04 3.74
N PHE A 268 0.49 -27.29 4.68
CA PHE A 268 1.91 -27.28 5.00
C PHE A 268 2.18 -26.73 6.40
N ASP A 269 3.38 -27.02 6.89
CA ASP A 269 3.89 -26.47 8.14
C ASP A 269 4.80 -25.27 7.85
N ILE A 270 4.60 -24.20 8.58
CA ILE A 270 5.52 -23.04 8.58
C ILE A 270 6.59 -23.28 9.65
N HIS A 271 7.85 -23.20 9.25
CA HIS A 271 9.00 -23.24 10.15
C HIS A 271 9.70 -21.89 10.12
N ILE A 272 9.95 -21.31 11.31
CA ILE A 272 10.70 -20.07 11.46
C ILE A 272 11.99 -20.36 12.22
N ARG A 273 13.13 -20.06 11.60
CA ARG A 273 14.48 -20.32 12.16
C ARG A 273 14.66 -21.76 12.62
N GLY A 274 14.13 -22.70 11.84
CA GLY A 274 14.22 -24.13 12.08
C GLY A 274 13.23 -24.67 13.11
N SER A 275 12.37 -23.85 13.70
CA SER A 275 11.35 -24.29 14.66
C SER A 275 9.97 -24.26 14.02
N TYR A 276 9.15 -25.28 14.31
CA TYR A 276 7.74 -25.31 13.93
C TYR A 276 7.02 -24.07 14.50
N TYR A 277 6.28 -23.39 13.64
CA TYR A 277 5.52 -22.19 14.01
C TYR A 277 4.01 -22.43 13.93
N ALA A 278 3.51 -22.91 12.77
CA ALA A 278 2.09 -23.11 12.55
C ALA A 278 1.84 -24.12 11.42
N HIS A 279 0.69 -24.78 11.47
CA HIS A 279 0.13 -25.53 10.34
C HIS A 279 -0.85 -24.66 9.57
N VAL A 280 -0.76 -24.66 8.24
CA VAL A 280 -1.59 -23.85 7.34
C VAL A 280 -2.26 -24.75 6.31
N SER A 281 -3.57 -24.54 6.10
CA SER A 281 -4.32 -25.11 4.99
C SER A 281 -4.94 -23.98 4.19
N LEU A 282 -4.50 -23.77 2.95
CA LEU A 282 -5.01 -22.71 2.10
C LEU A 282 -6.26 -23.16 1.35
N ARG A 283 -7.15 -22.20 1.09
CA ARG A 283 -8.33 -22.38 0.23
C ARG A 283 -8.10 -21.86 -1.18
N VAL A 284 -6.86 -21.55 -1.52
CA VAL A 284 -6.41 -21.11 -2.84
C VAL A 284 -5.22 -21.98 -3.26
N GLY A 285 -5.23 -22.43 -4.51
CA GLY A 285 -4.22 -23.32 -5.06
C GLY A 285 -2.99 -22.58 -5.56
N GLY A 286 -1.94 -23.37 -5.87
CA GLY A 286 -0.71 -22.90 -6.50
C GLY A 286 0.46 -22.63 -5.54
N LYS A 287 1.67 -23.00 -5.96
CA LYS A 287 2.92 -22.81 -5.20
C LYS A 287 3.13 -21.32 -4.81
N HIS A 288 2.76 -20.39 -5.72
CA HIS A 288 2.84 -18.97 -5.46
C HIS A 288 1.99 -18.52 -4.25
N ASN A 289 0.87 -19.20 -3.98
CA ASN A 289 0.05 -18.89 -2.80
C ASN A 289 0.66 -19.44 -1.49
N VAL A 290 1.43 -20.53 -1.56
CA VAL A 290 2.26 -20.94 -0.41
C VAL A 290 3.30 -19.86 -0.10
N MET A 291 3.97 -19.32 -1.13
CA MET A 291 4.93 -18.22 -0.98
C MET A 291 4.27 -16.95 -0.41
N ASN A 292 3.09 -16.57 -0.92
CA ASN A 292 2.32 -15.45 -0.39
C ASN A 292 1.97 -15.65 1.10
N ALA A 293 1.63 -16.88 1.51
CA ALA A 293 1.32 -17.21 2.90
C ALA A 293 2.56 -17.15 3.80
N LEU A 294 3.74 -17.60 3.33
CA LEU A 294 5.01 -17.47 4.07
C LEU A 294 5.39 -15.98 4.27
N ALA A 295 5.16 -15.16 3.26
CA ALA A 295 5.41 -13.72 3.34
C ALA A 295 4.47 -12.99 4.30
N ALA A 296 3.24 -13.50 4.47
CA ALA A 296 2.21 -12.92 5.34
C ALA A 296 2.32 -13.34 6.81
N ALA A 297 3.01 -14.47 7.09
CA ALA A 297 3.13 -15.10 8.41
C ALA A 297 4.26 -14.49 9.23
#